data_2324c1be84f2bee5ae64feade8cd2aa0
#
_entry.id   2324c1be84f2bee5ae64feade8cd2aa0
#
_cell.length_a   1.000
_cell.length_b   1.000
_cell.length_c   1.000
_cell.angle_alpha   90.00
_cell.angle_beta   90.00
_cell.angle_gamma   90.00
#
_symmetry.space_group_name_H-M   'P 1'
#
loop_
_entity.id
_entity.type
_entity.pdbx_description
1 polymer ?
#
loop_
_entity_poly.entity_id
_entity_poly.type
_entity_poly.pdbx_seq_one_letter_code
_entity_poly.pdbx_strand_id
1 'polypeptide(L)'
;MSTTTHQTEFLSWKILPARLDAAQTAWYLGFEPHEIPMLIAANLLKPLGKPARNCTKYFATETLEQLRRDEKWLARASDAIAAYWRQRNARKRSAGGRNGDGSR
;
A
#
# COMPACT_ATOMS: atom_id res chain seq x y z
N MET A 1 -1.09 3.44 21.65
CA MET A 1 -0.45 2.84 20.48
C MET A 1 0.20 3.92 19.65
N SER A 2 1.50 3.80 19.47
CA SER A 2 2.24 4.85 18.78
C SER A 2 1.81 5.01 17.32
N THR A 3 1.53 3.90 16.61
CA THR A 3 1.10 3.98 15.23
C THR A 3 -0.21 4.74 15.08
N THR A 4 -1.18 4.44 15.94
CA THR A 4 -2.46 5.13 15.91
C THR A 4 -2.30 6.61 16.22
N THR A 5 -1.45 6.92 17.21
CA THR A 5 -1.18 8.30 17.58
C THR A 5 -0.53 9.05 16.42
N HIS A 6 0.46 8.45 15.77
CA HIS A 6 1.13 9.07 14.63
C HIS A 6 0.17 9.29 13.48
N GLN A 7 -0.69 8.33 13.23
CA GLN A 7 -1.67 8.45 12.16
C GLN A 7 -2.64 9.59 12.44
N THR A 8 -3.17 9.67 13.66
CA THR A 8 -4.09 10.71 14.03
C THR A 8 -3.43 12.08 13.91
N GLU A 9 -2.20 12.18 14.38
CA GLU A 9 -1.46 13.43 14.29
C GLU A 9 -1.26 13.85 12.84
N PHE A 10 -0.83 12.90 12.00
CA PHE A 10 -0.61 13.19 10.59
C PHE A 10 -1.90 13.68 9.92
N LEU A 11 -3.01 13.02 10.19
CA LEU A 11 -4.26 13.37 9.53
C LEU A 11 -4.81 14.70 9.98
N SER A 12 -4.28 15.25 11.06
CA SER A 12 -4.68 16.58 11.53
C SER A 12 -3.85 17.70 10.91
N TRP A 13 -2.81 17.37 10.14
CA TRP A 13 -1.96 18.39 9.56
C TRP A 13 -2.72 19.21 8.53
N LYS A 14 -2.57 20.52 8.59
CA LYS A 14 -3.19 21.41 7.63
C LYS A 14 -2.38 21.54 6.35
N ILE A 15 -1.06 21.45 6.47
CA ILE A 15 -0.16 21.54 5.34
C ILE A 15 0.70 20.30 5.34
N LEU A 16 0.78 19.64 4.19
CA LEU A 16 1.56 18.42 4.04
C LEU A 16 2.93 18.75 3.49
N PRO A 17 3.96 18.00 3.90
CA PRO A 17 5.27 18.13 3.27
C PRO A 17 5.20 17.75 1.79
N ALA A 18 6.23 18.16 1.05
CA ALA A 18 6.28 17.89 -0.39
C ALA A 18 6.36 16.41 -0.70
N ARG A 19 6.84 15.61 0.23
CA ARG A 19 6.91 14.15 0.06
C ARG A 19 6.51 13.47 1.35
N LEU A 20 5.95 12.27 1.20
CA LEU A 20 5.50 11.48 2.34
C LEU A 20 6.17 10.12 2.31
N ASP A 21 6.43 9.55 3.50
CA ASP A 21 6.96 8.19 3.55
C ASP A 21 5.83 7.19 3.32
N ALA A 22 6.15 5.89 3.38
CA ALA A 22 5.18 4.86 3.05
C ALA A 22 3.98 4.86 4.00
N ALA A 23 4.22 5.02 5.29
CA ALA A 23 3.13 5.02 6.26
C ALA A 23 2.21 6.22 6.04
N GLN A 24 2.81 7.39 5.88
CA GLN A 24 2.03 8.60 5.64
C GLN A 24 1.28 8.54 4.32
N THR A 25 1.92 7.96 3.30
CA THR A 25 1.27 7.76 2.01
C THR A 25 0.02 6.88 2.15
N ALA A 26 0.16 5.78 2.90
CA ALA A 26 -0.97 4.89 3.12
C ALA A 26 -2.11 5.63 3.82
N TRP A 27 -1.80 6.33 4.88
CA TRP A 27 -2.83 7.05 5.63
C TRP A 27 -3.52 8.10 4.76
N TYR A 28 -2.75 8.80 3.94
CA TYR A 28 -3.30 9.84 3.09
C TYR A 28 -4.22 9.26 2.01
N LEU A 29 -3.86 8.12 1.46
CA LEU A 29 -4.65 7.49 0.41
C LEU A 29 -5.76 6.61 0.95
N GLY A 30 -5.71 6.24 2.22
CA GLY A 30 -6.73 5.39 2.81
C GLY A 30 -6.37 3.93 2.84
N PHE A 31 -5.09 3.60 2.80
CA PHE A 31 -4.60 2.23 2.82
C PHE A 31 -3.87 1.96 4.12
N GLU A 32 -3.47 0.71 4.30
CA GLU A 32 -2.62 0.34 5.42
C GLU A 32 -1.17 0.41 4.99
N PRO A 33 -0.26 0.75 5.92
CA PRO A 33 1.16 0.86 5.53
C PRO A 33 1.71 -0.41 4.88
N HIS A 34 1.27 -1.59 5.31
CA HIS A 34 1.78 -2.83 4.72
C HIS A 34 1.27 -3.06 3.31
N GLU A 35 0.28 -2.29 2.87
CA GLU A 35 -0.25 -2.43 1.51
C GLU A 35 0.55 -1.62 0.49
N ILE A 36 1.37 -0.69 0.94
CA ILE A 36 2.14 0.14 0.02
C ILE A 36 3.11 -0.68 -0.84
N PRO A 37 3.87 -1.64 -0.27
CA PRO A 37 4.73 -2.47 -1.14
C PRO A 37 3.93 -3.24 -2.21
N MET A 38 2.71 -3.64 -1.91
CA MET A 38 1.87 -4.32 -2.89
C MET A 38 1.54 -3.41 -4.07
N LEU A 39 1.25 -2.15 -3.77
CA LEU A 39 0.93 -1.19 -4.83
C LEU A 39 2.15 -0.86 -5.67
N ILE A 40 3.32 -0.82 -5.05
CA ILE A 40 4.56 -0.61 -5.80
C ILE A 40 4.80 -1.81 -6.73
N ALA A 41 4.63 -3.02 -6.22
CA ALA A 41 4.83 -4.22 -7.02
C ALA A 41 3.84 -4.29 -8.19
N ALA A 42 2.66 -3.73 -8.02
CA ALA A 42 1.65 -3.71 -9.08
C ALA A 42 1.81 -2.53 -10.03
N ASN A 43 2.87 -1.74 -9.86
CA ASN A 43 3.15 -0.55 -10.68
C ASN A 43 2.07 0.52 -10.56
N LEU A 44 1.39 0.56 -9.43
CA LEU A 44 0.36 1.57 -9.17
C LEU A 44 0.90 2.73 -8.35
N LEU A 45 2.03 2.53 -7.68
CA LEU A 45 2.73 3.58 -6.95
C LEU A 45 4.20 3.53 -7.31
N LYS A 46 4.80 4.70 -7.44
CA LYS A 46 6.20 4.79 -7.79
C LYS A 46 6.92 5.69 -6.80
N PRO A 47 7.93 5.19 -6.08
CA PRO A 47 8.71 6.04 -5.18
C PRO A 47 9.48 7.09 -5.95
N LEU A 48 9.79 8.18 -5.26
CA LEU A 48 10.62 9.22 -5.83
C LEU A 48 12.05 8.73 -6.01
N GLY A 49 12.63 9.08 -7.14
CA GLY A 49 14.03 8.74 -7.40
C GLY A 49 14.22 7.24 -7.53
N LYS A 50 15.41 6.80 -7.19
CA LYS A 50 15.76 5.39 -7.23
C LYS A 50 16.26 4.96 -5.86
N PRO A 51 15.36 4.71 -4.93
CA PRO A 51 15.78 4.37 -3.56
C PRO A 51 16.55 3.06 -3.54
N ALA A 52 17.57 3.03 -2.72
CA ALA A 52 18.32 1.81 -2.50
C ALA A 52 17.46 0.80 -1.77
N ARG A 53 17.85 -0.46 -1.89
CA ARG A 53 17.16 -1.52 -1.15
C ARG A 53 17.28 -1.24 0.35
N ASN A 54 16.20 -1.40 1.06
CA ASN A 54 16.12 -1.20 2.52
C ASN A 54 16.22 0.26 2.93
N CYS A 55 16.06 1.18 2.00
CA CYS A 55 15.98 2.58 2.33
C CYS A 55 14.52 3.02 2.43
N THR A 56 14.30 4.06 3.20
CA THR A 56 12.96 4.64 3.28
C THR A 56 12.55 5.16 1.91
N LYS A 57 11.36 4.80 1.48
CA LYS A 57 10.82 5.26 0.22
C LYS A 57 9.89 6.44 0.45
N TYR A 58 9.97 7.42 -0.41
CA TYR A 58 9.13 8.61 -0.33
C TYR A 58 8.33 8.77 -1.61
N PHE A 59 7.22 9.45 -1.50
CA PHE A 59 6.31 9.64 -2.62
C PHE A 59 5.92 11.10 -2.69
N ALA A 60 5.80 11.64 -3.90
CA ALA A 60 5.48 13.04 -4.09
C ALA A 60 4.05 13.31 -3.65
N THR A 61 3.88 14.22 -2.72
CA THR A 61 2.56 14.55 -2.20
C THR A 61 1.62 15.02 -3.31
N GLU A 62 2.14 15.79 -4.24
CA GLU A 62 1.33 16.28 -5.35
C GLU A 62 0.77 15.13 -6.19
N THR A 63 1.60 14.13 -6.46
CA THR A 63 1.14 12.96 -7.20
C THR A 63 0.08 12.21 -6.40
N LEU A 64 0.31 12.05 -5.10
CA LEU A 64 -0.65 11.36 -4.25
C LEU A 64 -1.97 12.10 -4.18
N GLU A 65 -1.92 13.41 -4.23
CA GLU A 65 -3.14 14.20 -4.21
C GLU A 65 -4.00 13.91 -5.43
N GLN A 66 -3.36 13.76 -6.59
CA GLN A 66 -4.08 13.42 -7.79
C GLN A 66 -4.66 12.01 -7.73
N LEU A 67 -3.87 11.05 -7.23
CA LEU A 67 -4.34 9.69 -7.09
C LEU A 67 -5.50 9.59 -6.11
N ARG A 68 -5.46 10.38 -5.07
CA ARG A 68 -6.51 10.38 -4.07
C ARG A 68 -7.86 10.75 -4.67
N ARG A 69 -7.85 11.56 -5.71
CA ARG A 69 -9.07 12.01 -6.38
C ARG A 69 -9.47 11.12 -7.56
N ASP A 70 -8.65 10.13 -7.87
CA ASP A 70 -8.87 9.28 -9.04
C ASP A 70 -9.54 7.99 -8.61
N GLU A 71 -10.84 7.95 -8.74
CA GLU A 71 -11.63 6.80 -8.31
C GLU A 71 -11.24 5.54 -9.06
N LYS A 72 -10.91 5.67 -10.34
CA LYS A 72 -10.51 4.50 -11.12
C LYS A 72 -9.20 3.93 -10.61
N TRP A 73 -8.25 4.81 -10.26
CA TRP A 73 -7.00 4.35 -9.70
C TRP A 73 -7.23 3.66 -8.36
N LEU A 74 -8.10 4.24 -7.53
CA LEU A 74 -8.40 3.65 -6.22
C LEU A 74 -9.00 2.26 -6.37
N ALA A 75 -9.86 2.08 -7.39
CA ALA A 75 -10.44 0.77 -7.66
C ALA A 75 -9.36 -0.22 -8.08
N ARG A 76 -8.46 0.19 -8.97
CA ARG A 76 -7.39 -0.69 -9.41
C ARG A 76 -6.46 -1.05 -8.26
N ALA A 77 -6.18 -0.09 -7.40
CA ALA A 77 -5.33 -0.35 -6.23
C ALA A 77 -6.00 -1.35 -5.29
N SER A 78 -7.29 -1.17 -5.05
CA SER A 78 -8.02 -2.10 -4.20
C SER A 78 -8.06 -3.50 -4.79
N ASP A 79 -8.25 -3.59 -6.10
CA ASP A 79 -8.24 -4.89 -6.79
C ASP A 79 -6.88 -5.56 -6.71
N ALA A 80 -5.80 -4.77 -6.84
CA ALA A 80 -4.45 -5.32 -6.78
C ALA A 80 -4.17 -5.90 -5.40
N ILE A 81 -4.61 -5.22 -4.36
CA ILE A 81 -4.41 -5.71 -3.00
C ILE A 81 -5.22 -6.98 -2.78
N ALA A 82 -6.47 -7.00 -3.26
CA ALA A 82 -7.30 -8.19 -3.13
C ALA A 82 -6.69 -9.37 -3.89
N ALA A 83 -6.17 -9.10 -5.09
CA ALA A 83 -5.54 -10.15 -5.88
C ALA A 83 -4.30 -10.70 -5.18
N TYR A 84 -3.51 -9.82 -4.57
CA TYR A 84 -2.32 -10.25 -3.84
C TYR A 84 -2.70 -11.23 -2.73
N TRP A 85 -3.73 -10.90 -1.96
CA TRP A 85 -4.13 -11.76 -0.85
C TRP A 85 -4.74 -13.07 -1.33
N ARG A 86 -5.52 -13.04 -2.40
CA ARG A 86 -6.07 -14.27 -2.98
C ARG A 86 -4.95 -15.20 -3.44
N GLN A 87 -3.96 -14.65 -4.11
CA GLN A 87 -2.84 -15.43 -4.61
C GLN A 87 -2.03 -16.01 -3.47
N ARG A 88 -1.78 -15.21 -2.45
CA ARG A 88 -1.04 -15.66 -1.29
C ARG A 88 -1.79 -16.78 -0.55
N ASN A 89 -3.09 -16.60 -0.40
CA ASN A 89 -3.89 -17.60 0.29
C ASN A 89 -3.96 -18.90 -0.51
N ALA A 90 -4.05 -18.81 -1.83
CA ALA A 90 -4.07 -19.99 -2.67
C ALA A 90 -2.76 -20.75 -2.58
N ARG A 91 -1.63 -20.03 -2.58
CA ARG A 91 -0.33 -20.67 -2.44
C ARG A 91 -0.18 -21.33 -1.08
N LYS A 92 -0.66 -20.66 -0.06
CA LYS A 92 -0.60 -21.21 1.29
C LYS A 92 -1.41 -22.48 1.41
N ARG A 93 -2.61 -22.50 0.82
CA ARG A 93 -3.42 -23.70 0.81
C ARG A 93 -2.76 -24.85 0.07
N SER A 94 -2.16 -24.54 -1.09
CA SER A 94 -1.47 -25.56 -1.85
C SER A 94 -0.32 -26.16 -1.07
N ALA A 95 0.45 -25.31 -0.41
CA ALA A 95 1.61 -25.79 0.35
C ALA A 95 1.17 -26.63 1.53
N GLY A 96 0.09 -26.22 2.17
CA GLY A 96 -0.35 -26.90 3.37
C GLY A 96 -1.08 -28.19 3.09
N GLY A 97 -1.54 -28.33 1.90
CA GLY A 97 -2.29 -29.38 1.74
C GLY A 97 -1.91 -30.44 0.90
N ARG A 98 -1.62 -30.54 1.02
CA ARG A 98 -1.74 -31.23 0.56
C ARG A 98 -2.82 -31.92 0.58
N ASN A 99 -3.35 -32.02 0.84
CA ASN A 99 -4.35 -32.29 1.11
C ASN A 99 -5.32 -31.99 0.84
N GLY A 100 -5.32 -31.93 0.55
CA GLY A 100 -6.22 -31.62 0.36
C GLY A 100 -6.89 -31.32 -0.18
N ASP A 101 -6.66 -31.28 -0.27
CA ASP A 101 -7.46 -30.90 -0.62
C ASP A 101 -7.97 -30.70 -1.33
N GLY A 102 -7.70 -31.11 -1.36
CA GLY A 102 -8.21 -30.83 -1.81
C GLY A 102 -8.84 -30.62 -2.42
N SER A 103 -8.75 -30.60 -2.36
CA SER A 103 -9.45 -30.34 -2.63
C SER A 103 -10.11 -29.98 -3.16
N ARG A 104 -9.97 -29.94 -3.20
CA ARG A 104 -10.74 -29.62 -3.57
C ARG A 104 -11.27 -29.53 -3.94
#